data_803afc278c163f8751dcb1df3f39a35a
#
_entry.id   803afc278c163f8751dcb1df3f39a35a
#
_cell.length_a   1.000
_cell.length_b   1.000
_cell.length_c   1.000
_cell.angle_alpha   90.00
_cell.angle_beta   90.00
_cell.angle_gamma   90.00
#
_symmetry.space_group_name_H-M   'P 1'
#
loop_
_entity.id
_entity.type
_entity.pdbx_description
1 polymer ?
#
loop_
_entity_poly.entity_id
_entity_poly.type
_entity_poly.pdbx_seq_one_letter_code
_entity_poly.pdbx_strand_id
1 'polypeptide(L)'
;MKPTIKLKISIITPHKMTEIEKTLNDHNVRPTAMRILIYKYLAQQEIAKALLDVENAFAKAERSTIFRTLKTFEENGIVHQIEDGSGITKYALCEPGCNCEIEQDLHLHFRCSNCNETVCLTEHKIPHINLPDGYVAEDVNLVVTGVCEKCSS
;
A
#
# COMPACT_ATOMS: atom_id res chain seq x y z
N MET A 1 -59.14 10.21 24.94
CA MET A 1 -58.19 9.13 24.61
C MET A 1 -57.13 9.67 23.67
N LYS A 2 -55.90 9.78 24.15
CA LYS A 2 -54.74 10.23 23.32
C LYS A 2 -54.10 9.01 22.67
N PRO A 3 -53.79 9.02 21.36
CA PRO A 3 -53.09 7.89 20.71
C PRO A 3 -51.62 7.89 21.10
N THR A 4 -51.18 6.79 21.66
CA THR A 4 -49.78 6.53 21.98
C THR A 4 -49.01 6.28 20.68
N ILE A 5 -48.13 7.19 20.30
CA ILE A 5 -47.23 7.02 19.17
C ILE A 5 -46.14 6.03 19.62
N LYS A 6 -46.23 4.78 19.12
CA LYS A 6 -45.12 3.84 19.22
C LYS A 6 -44.01 4.26 18.26
N LEU A 7 -42.95 4.87 18.80
CA LEU A 7 -41.69 4.98 18.04
C LEU A 7 -41.17 3.59 17.72
N LYS A 8 -41.21 3.21 16.45
CA LYS A 8 -40.44 2.07 15.94
C LYS A 8 -38.97 2.45 15.97
N ILE A 9 -38.26 1.97 17.01
CA ILE A 9 -36.81 1.98 17.03
C ILE A 9 -36.38 1.02 15.91
N SER A 10 -35.91 1.58 14.79
CA SER A 10 -35.29 0.81 13.73
C SER A 10 -34.01 0.21 14.31
N ILE A 11 -34.00 -1.09 14.50
CA ILE A 11 -32.81 -1.84 14.91
C ILE A 11 -31.82 -1.66 13.77
N ILE A 12 -30.80 -0.84 13.98
CA ILE A 12 -29.65 -0.73 13.08
C ILE A 12 -28.98 -2.09 13.12
N THR A 13 -29.19 -2.89 12.07
CA THR A 13 -28.43 -4.12 11.89
C THR A 13 -26.95 -3.78 11.89
N PRO A 14 -26.10 -4.46 12.66
CA PRO A 14 -24.68 -4.19 12.66
C PRO A 14 -24.16 -4.35 11.24
N HIS A 15 -23.62 -3.28 10.68
CA HIS A 15 -23.00 -3.32 9.34
C HIS A 15 -21.86 -4.32 9.37
N LYS A 16 -21.98 -5.40 8.59
CA LYS A 16 -20.93 -6.42 8.51
C LYS A 16 -19.68 -5.76 7.93
N MET A 17 -18.63 -5.67 8.74
CA MET A 17 -17.36 -5.07 8.38
C MET A 17 -16.80 -5.78 7.13
N THR A 18 -16.37 -5.01 6.15
CA THR A 18 -15.76 -5.54 4.92
C THR A 18 -14.34 -6.04 5.22
N GLU A 19 -13.81 -6.92 4.38
CA GLU A 19 -12.42 -7.40 4.48
C GLU A 19 -11.42 -6.23 4.54
N ILE A 20 -11.64 -5.19 3.76
CA ILE A 20 -10.77 -4.00 3.73
C ILE A 20 -10.84 -3.23 5.04
N GLU A 21 -12.04 -3.03 5.58
CA GLU A 21 -12.19 -2.35 6.88
C GLU A 21 -11.51 -3.14 8.00
N LYS A 22 -11.59 -4.48 7.94
CA LYS A 22 -10.87 -5.35 8.84
C LYS A 22 -9.36 -5.18 8.69
N THR A 23 -8.83 -5.26 7.48
CA THR A 23 -7.39 -5.07 7.22
C THR A 23 -6.89 -3.73 7.74
N LEU A 24 -7.62 -2.64 7.47
CA LEU A 24 -7.25 -1.31 7.98
C LEU A 24 -7.23 -1.27 9.51
N ASN A 25 -8.24 -1.85 10.18
CA ASN A 25 -8.29 -1.89 11.64
C ASN A 25 -7.17 -2.77 12.24
N ASP A 26 -6.85 -3.91 11.62
CA ASP A 26 -5.77 -4.80 12.05
C ASP A 26 -4.40 -4.09 12.00
N HIS A 27 -4.25 -3.11 11.10
CA HIS A 27 -3.10 -2.21 11.01
C HIS A 27 -3.26 -0.89 11.82
N ASN A 28 -4.20 -0.81 12.75
CA ASN A 28 -4.47 0.38 13.55
C ASN A 28 -4.86 1.62 12.73
N VAL A 29 -5.39 1.44 11.54
CA VAL A 29 -5.84 2.51 10.66
C VAL A 29 -7.37 2.56 10.63
N ARG A 30 -7.94 3.63 11.17
CA ARG A 30 -9.39 3.83 11.15
C ARG A 30 -9.91 3.87 9.70
N PRO A 31 -10.88 3.02 9.32
CA PRO A 31 -11.48 3.06 8.00
C PRO A 31 -12.23 4.37 7.76
N THR A 32 -11.92 5.03 6.65
CA THR A 32 -12.68 6.15 6.10
C THR A 32 -12.94 5.89 4.62
N ALA A 33 -13.94 6.55 4.04
CA ALA A 33 -14.29 6.35 2.63
C ALA A 33 -13.06 6.48 1.71
N MET A 34 -12.24 7.51 1.89
CA MET A 34 -11.04 7.74 1.07
C MET A 34 -9.98 6.65 1.28
N ARG A 35 -9.74 6.23 2.52
CA ARG A 35 -8.79 5.15 2.82
C ARG A 35 -9.21 3.83 2.19
N ILE A 36 -10.50 3.48 2.27
CA ILE A 36 -11.04 2.28 1.63
C ILE A 36 -10.88 2.35 0.10
N LEU A 37 -11.16 3.51 -0.50
CA LEU A 37 -11.05 3.69 -1.96
C LEU A 37 -9.60 3.61 -2.43
N ILE A 38 -8.65 4.25 -1.74
CA ILE A 38 -7.23 4.20 -2.10
C ILE A 38 -6.68 2.78 -1.90
N TYR A 39 -7.05 2.10 -0.83
CA TYR A 39 -6.67 0.70 -0.63
C TYR A 39 -7.17 -0.18 -1.79
N LYS A 40 -8.46 -0.06 -2.16
CA LYS A 40 -9.04 -0.81 -3.29
C LYS A 40 -8.31 -0.54 -4.60
N TYR A 41 -7.98 0.72 -4.85
CA TYR A 41 -7.24 1.11 -6.05
C TYR A 41 -5.87 0.43 -6.10
N LEU A 42 -5.10 0.52 -5.02
CA LEU A 42 -3.78 -0.10 -4.94
C LEU A 42 -3.84 -1.63 -5.02
N ALA A 43 -4.86 -2.25 -4.42
CA ALA A 43 -5.06 -3.70 -4.47
C ALA A 43 -5.34 -4.26 -5.89
N GLN A 44 -5.76 -3.41 -6.80
CA GLN A 44 -6.00 -3.77 -8.21
C GLN A 44 -4.78 -3.54 -9.11
N GLN A 45 -3.68 -3.02 -8.55
CA GLN A 45 -2.48 -2.72 -9.32
C GLN A 45 -1.46 -3.84 -9.22
N GLU A 46 -0.96 -4.27 -10.36
CA GLU A 46 0.17 -5.21 -10.45
C GLU A 46 1.52 -4.49 -10.38
N ILE A 47 1.52 -3.18 -10.56
CA ILE A 47 2.70 -2.32 -10.54
C ILE A 47 2.61 -1.26 -9.44
N ALA A 48 3.76 -0.87 -8.91
CA ALA A 48 3.84 0.23 -7.95
C ALA A 48 3.40 1.56 -8.58
N LYS A 49 2.71 2.39 -7.81
CA LYS A 49 2.11 3.65 -8.26
C LYS A 49 2.77 4.85 -7.61
N ALA A 50 3.11 5.84 -8.43
CA ALA A 50 3.54 7.14 -7.91
C ALA A 50 2.38 7.90 -7.26
N LEU A 51 2.68 8.87 -6.41
CA LEU A 51 1.66 9.74 -5.82
C LEU A 51 0.77 10.38 -6.91
N LEU A 52 1.36 10.83 -8.00
CA LEU A 52 0.64 11.44 -9.12
C LEU A 52 -0.36 10.48 -9.78
N ASP A 53 -0.03 9.20 -9.87
CA ASP A 53 -0.94 8.18 -10.42
C ASP A 53 -2.19 8.04 -9.55
N VAL A 54 -1.99 8.05 -8.22
CA VAL A 54 -3.10 7.98 -7.27
C VAL A 54 -3.93 9.27 -7.32
N GLU A 55 -3.29 10.44 -7.38
CA GLU A 55 -3.97 11.73 -7.53
C GLU A 55 -4.82 11.78 -8.81
N ASN A 56 -4.30 11.29 -9.92
CA ASN A 56 -5.03 11.23 -11.19
C ASN A 56 -6.23 10.27 -11.11
N ALA A 57 -6.10 9.15 -10.42
CA ALA A 57 -7.20 8.21 -10.20
C ALA A 57 -8.32 8.81 -9.33
N PHE A 58 -7.98 9.75 -8.45
CA PHE A 58 -8.91 10.42 -7.54
C PHE A 58 -8.94 11.95 -7.76
N ALA A 59 -9.05 12.39 -9.00
CA ALA A 59 -8.96 13.80 -9.40
C ALA A 59 -9.96 14.75 -8.70
N LYS A 60 -11.02 14.23 -8.07
CA LYS A 60 -11.99 15.01 -7.28
C LYS A 60 -11.60 15.12 -5.80
N ALA A 61 -10.61 14.38 -5.34
CA ALA A 61 -10.15 14.41 -3.97
C ALA A 61 -9.04 15.47 -3.78
N GLU A 62 -8.93 16.00 -2.59
CA GLU A 62 -7.83 16.91 -2.28
C GLU A 62 -6.49 16.15 -2.23
N ARG A 63 -5.46 16.67 -2.88
CA ARG A 63 -4.10 16.10 -2.92
C ARG A 63 -3.54 15.85 -1.53
N SER A 64 -3.78 16.77 -0.60
CA SER A 64 -3.35 16.63 0.79
C SER A 64 -3.98 15.44 1.50
N THR A 65 -5.23 15.09 1.17
CA THR A 65 -5.93 13.93 1.73
C THR A 65 -5.34 12.63 1.18
N ILE A 66 -5.03 12.57 -0.12
CA ILE A 66 -4.39 11.41 -0.75
C ILE A 66 -3.00 11.19 -0.16
N PHE A 67 -2.18 12.24 -0.11
CA PHE A 67 -0.83 12.18 0.46
C PHE A 67 -0.83 11.69 1.92
N ARG A 68 -1.68 12.29 2.77
CA ARG A 68 -1.81 11.88 4.17
C ARG A 68 -2.30 10.44 4.32
N THR A 69 -3.16 9.98 3.42
CA THR A 69 -3.62 8.58 3.44
C THR A 69 -2.48 7.63 3.12
N LEU A 70 -1.69 7.89 2.06
CA LEU A 70 -0.53 7.07 1.71
C LEU A 70 0.52 7.08 2.83
N LYS A 71 0.79 8.25 3.43
CA LYS A 71 1.69 8.35 4.58
C LYS A 71 1.19 7.54 5.78
N THR A 72 -0.10 7.62 6.10
CA THR A 72 -0.70 6.81 7.17
C THR A 72 -0.57 5.31 6.85
N PHE A 73 -0.76 4.92 5.61
CA PHE A 73 -0.62 3.53 5.20
C PHE A 73 0.81 3.03 5.31
N GLU A 74 1.78 3.86 4.95
CA GLU A 74 3.20 3.55 5.09
C GLU A 74 3.59 3.39 6.57
N GLU A 75 3.27 4.37 7.40
CA GLU A 75 3.56 4.37 8.85
C GLU A 75 2.96 3.17 9.58
N ASN A 76 1.91 2.56 9.04
CA ASN A 76 1.22 1.41 9.62
C ASN A 76 1.43 0.10 8.84
N GLY A 77 2.41 0.05 7.93
CA GLY A 77 2.79 -1.17 7.22
C GLY A 77 1.73 -1.71 6.25
N ILE A 78 0.86 -0.86 5.73
CA ILE A 78 -0.12 -1.22 4.70
C ILE A 78 0.48 -1.08 3.31
N VAL A 79 1.29 -0.06 3.08
CA VAL A 79 2.08 0.15 1.86
C VAL A 79 3.54 0.32 2.21
N HIS A 80 4.41 0.02 1.27
CA HIS A 80 5.81 0.39 1.34
C HIS A 80 6.17 1.32 0.19
N GLN A 81 7.16 2.16 0.43
CA GLN A 81 7.75 3.03 -0.58
C GLN A 81 8.83 2.29 -1.35
N ILE A 82 8.93 2.59 -2.64
CA ILE A 82 9.96 2.04 -3.51
C ILE A 82 10.69 3.21 -4.16
N GLU A 83 11.98 3.31 -3.86
CA GLU A 83 12.93 4.22 -4.48
C GLU A 83 13.68 3.46 -5.58
N ASP A 84 13.15 3.49 -6.81
CA ASP A 84 13.63 2.67 -7.92
C ASP A 84 14.73 3.34 -8.77
N GLY A 85 15.27 4.44 -8.29
CA GLY A 85 16.29 5.23 -9.01
C GLY A 85 15.73 6.15 -10.09
N SER A 86 14.40 6.23 -10.27
CA SER A 86 13.77 7.18 -11.19
C SER A 86 13.69 8.61 -10.65
N GLY A 87 13.96 8.79 -9.35
CA GLY A 87 13.73 10.05 -8.63
C GLY A 87 12.26 10.26 -8.25
N ILE A 88 11.40 9.28 -8.48
CA ILE A 88 9.96 9.32 -8.14
C ILE A 88 9.68 8.20 -7.18
N THR A 89 9.24 8.54 -5.97
CA THR A 89 8.80 7.55 -4.98
C THR A 89 7.51 6.88 -5.45
N LYS A 90 7.49 5.56 -5.42
CA LYS A 90 6.34 4.73 -5.77
C LYS A 90 5.85 3.97 -4.54
N TYR A 91 4.58 3.58 -4.56
CA TYR A 91 3.90 2.90 -3.47
C TYR A 91 3.31 1.58 -3.96
N ALA A 92 3.48 0.54 -3.17
CA ALA A 92 2.84 -0.76 -3.39
C ALA A 92 2.25 -1.27 -2.06
N LEU A 93 1.16 -2.05 -2.14
CA LEU A 93 0.63 -2.72 -0.96
C LEU A 93 1.62 -3.75 -0.45
N CYS A 94 1.74 -3.83 0.87
CA CYS A 94 2.41 -4.94 1.53
C CYS A 94 1.54 -6.21 1.40
N GLU A 95 2.15 -7.34 1.10
CA GLU A 95 1.43 -8.62 1.10
C GLU A 95 1.04 -9.04 2.53
N PRO A 96 -0.04 -9.84 2.69
CA PRO A 96 -0.39 -10.39 3.98
C PRO A 96 0.77 -11.21 4.57
N GLY A 97 1.26 -10.80 5.74
CA GLY A 97 2.43 -11.40 6.39
C GLY A 97 3.76 -10.74 6.03
N CYS A 98 3.76 -9.73 5.16
CA CYS A 98 4.90 -8.85 4.96
C CYS A 98 5.10 -8.03 6.25
N ASN A 99 6.16 -8.33 6.96
CA ASN A 99 6.53 -7.60 8.17
C ASN A 99 7.59 -6.56 7.82
N CYS A 100 7.40 -5.72 6.86
CA CYS A 100 8.33 -4.70 6.32
C CYS A 100 9.51 -4.28 7.23
N GLU A 101 9.93 -5.19 8.09
CA GLU A 101 11.09 -5.10 8.95
C GLU A 101 12.32 -5.62 8.19
N ILE A 102 13.40 -4.88 8.29
CA ILE A 102 14.66 -5.06 7.58
C ILE A 102 15.20 -6.51 7.62
N GLU A 103 14.82 -7.29 8.60
CA GLU A 103 15.40 -8.63 8.82
C GLU A 103 14.60 -9.80 8.22
N GLN A 104 13.32 -9.61 7.88
CA GLN A 104 12.45 -10.78 7.61
C GLN A 104 11.78 -10.80 6.25
N ASP A 105 11.66 -9.70 5.53
CA ASP A 105 10.85 -9.67 4.31
C ASP A 105 11.40 -8.77 3.19
N LEU A 106 12.70 -8.78 3.01
CA LEU A 106 13.35 -8.12 1.89
C LEU A 106 12.98 -8.85 0.59
N HIS A 107 12.16 -8.24 -0.24
CA HIS A 107 11.88 -8.73 -1.58
C HIS A 107 12.50 -7.84 -2.64
N LEU A 108 12.70 -8.43 -3.82
CA LEU A 108 13.30 -7.78 -4.96
C LEU A 108 12.27 -6.86 -5.64
N HIS A 109 12.69 -5.66 -6.00
CA HIS A 109 11.97 -4.79 -6.91
C HIS A 109 12.61 -4.83 -8.30
N PHE A 110 11.81 -4.76 -9.34
CA PHE A 110 12.30 -4.67 -10.71
C PHE A 110 11.72 -3.44 -11.39
N ARG A 111 12.60 -2.61 -11.96
CA ARG A 111 12.22 -1.44 -12.75
C ARG A 111 12.55 -1.67 -14.22
N CYS A 112 11.55 -1.50 -15.09
CA CYS A 112 11.78 -1.53 -16.53
C CYS A 112 12.32 -0.18 -17.02
N SER A 113 13.44 -0.22 -17.74
CA SER A 113 14.04 0.99 -18.34
C SER A 113 13.25 1.52 -19.54
N ASN A 114 12.40 0.71 -20.18
CA ASN A 114 11.62 1.11 -21.34
C ASN A 114 10.26 1.73 -20.95
N CYS A 115 9.45 1.03 -20.16
CA CYS A 115 8.13 1.55 -19.78
C CYS A 115 8.12 2.27 -18.42
N ASN A 116 9.22 2.25 -17.68
CA ASN A 116 9.38 2.82 -16.34
C ASN A 116 8.42 2.24 -15.27
N GLU A 117 7.77 1.12 -15.56
CA GLU A 117 6.99 0.39 -14.58
C GLU A 117 7.90 -0.29 -13.55
N THR A 118 7.46 -0.30 -12.29
CA THR A 118 8.17 -0.97 -11.19
C THR A 118 7.24 -1.98 -10.57
N VAL A 119 7.73 -3.21 -10.42
CA VAL A 119 7.00 -4.34 -9.81
C VAL A 119 7.72 -4.86 -8.58
N CYS A 120 6.97 -5.35 -7.62
CA CYS A 120 7.48 -6.11 -6.48
C CYS A 120 7.54 -7.59 -6.89
N LEU A 121 8.72 -8.19 -6.77
CA LEU A 121 8.94 -9.62 -7.00
C LEU A 121 8.99 -10.34 -5.66
N THR A 122 7.85 -10.48 -5.01
CA THR A 122 7.70 -10.97 -3.65
C THR A 122 8.16 -12.43 -3.46
N GLU A 123 8.10 -13.23 -4.53
CA GLU A 123 8.61 -14.60 -4.51
C GLU A 123 10.15 -14.68 -4.59
N HIS A 124 10.81 -13.57 -4.93
CA HIS A 124 12.27 -13.48 -5.03
C HIS A 124 12.83 -12.80 -3.79
N LYS A 125 13.01 -13.59 -2.73
CA LYS A 125 13.58 -13.08 -1.48
C LYS A 125 15.07 -12.75 -1.64
N ILE A 126 15.46 -11.63 -1.04
CA ILE A 126 16.87 -11.23 -0.99
C ILE A 126 17.58 -12.09 0.05
N PRO A 127 18.76 -12.67 -0.26
CA PRO A 127 19.57 -13.33 0.74
C PRO A 127 19.96 -12.39 1.86
N HIS A 128 20.08 -12.89 3.08
CA HIS A 128 20.56 -12.12 4.22
C HIS A 128 21.92 -11.47 3.89
N ILE A 129 21.99 -10.15 4.05
CA ILE A 129 23.22 -9.39 3.81
C ILE A 129 23.94 -9.25 5.14
N ASN A 130 25.09 -9.91 5.27
CA ASN A 130 25.94 -9.76 6.44
C ASN A 130 26.70 -8.44 6.38
N LEU A 131 26.48 -7.59 7.36
CA LEU A 131 27.25 -6.37 7.54
C LEU A 131 28.48 -6.63 8.40
N PRO A 132 29.55 -5.83 8.25
CA PRO A 132 30.69 -5.87 9.17
C PRO A 132 30.29 -5.57 10.61
N ASP A 133 31.09 -6.04 11.57
CA ASP A 133 30.85 -5.80 12.98
C ASP A 133 30.74 -4.29 13.29
N GLY A 134 29.71 -3.92 14.05
CA GLY A 134 29.44 -2.55 14.44
C GLY A 134 28.62 -1.73 13.44
N TYR A 135 28.24 -2.31 12.29
CA TYR A 135 27.31 -1.67 11.34
C TYR A 135 25.89 -2.10 11.65
N VAL A 136 24.96 -1.14 11.66
CA VAL A 136 23.53 -1.36 11.87
C VAL A 136 22.80 -0.87 10.64
N ALA A 137 22.04 -1.76 9.97
CA ALA A 137 21.21 -1.37 8.85
C ALA A 137 19.97 -0.60 9.35
N GLU A 138 19.70 0.57 8.77
CA GLU A 138 18.47 1.33 9.01
C GLU A 138 17.45 1.12 7.89
N ASP A 139 17.92 0.88 6.67
CA ASP A 139 17.09 0.60 5.50
C ASP A 139 17.85 -0.28 4.50
N VAL A 140 17.13 -1.12 3.77
CA VAL A 140 17.68 -1.92 2.67
C VAL A 140 16.71 -1.88 1.50
N ASN A 141 17.18 -1.39 0.37
CA ASN A 141 16.41 -1.35 -0.87
C ASN A 141 17.19 -2.05 -1.98
N LEU A 142 16.59 -3.06 -2.62
CA LEU A 142 17.19 -3.75 -3.75
C LEU A 142 16.30 -3.61 -4.98
N VAL A 143 16.82 -2.92 -5.97
CA VAL A 143 16.16 -2.70 -7.26
C VAL A 143 17.02 -3.23 -8.39
N VAL A 144 16.48 -4.11 -9.21
CA VAL A 144 17.08 -4.53 -10.48
C VAL A 144 16.47 -3.69 -11.60
N THR A 145 17.30 -3.07 -12.40
CA THR A 145 16.88 -2.32 -13.60
C THR A 145 17.17 -3.13 -14.85
N GLY A 146 16.19 -3.25 -15.73
CA GLY A 146 16.31 -4.00 -16.97
C GLY A 146 15.14 -3.76 -17.90
N VAL A 147 14.85 -4.70 -18.79
CA VAL A 147 13.71 -4.65 -19.72
C VAL A 147 12.71 -5.73 -19.31
N CYS A 148 11.44 -5.35 -19.09
CA CYS A 148 10.41 -6.29 -18.68
C CYS A 148 9.97 -7.20 -19.86
N GLU A 149 9.28 -8.28 -19.54
CA GLU A 149 8.79 -9.25 -20.53
C GLU A 149 7.96 -8.58 -21.65
N LYS A 150 7.05 -7.65 -21.27
CA LYS A 150 6.22 -6.91 -22.23
C LYS A 150 7.04 -6.04 -23.20
N CYS A 151 8.19 -5.54 -22.76
CA CYS A 151 9.05 -4.65 -23.55
C CYS A 151 10.19 -5.41 -24.28
N SER A 152 10.47 -6.64 -23.90
CA SER A 152 11.50 -7.50 -24.52
C SER A 152 10.98 -8.32 -25.71
N SER A 153 9.67 -8.28 -25.91
CA SER A 153 8.97 -9.00 -26.99
C SER A 153 9.08 -8.26 -28.33
#